data_8857da58cf02b35516d48517324cb706
#
_entry.id   8857da58cf02b35516d48517324cb706
#
_cell.length_a   1.000
_cell.length_b   1.000
_cell.length_c   1.000
_cell.angle_alpha   90.00
_cell.angle_beta   90.00
_cell.angle_gamma   90.00
#
_symmetry.space_group_name_H-M   'P 1'
#
loop_
_entity.id
_entity.type
_entity.pdbx_description
1 polymer ?
#
loop_
_entity_poly.entity_id
_entity_poly.type
_entity_poly.pdbx_seq_one_letter_code
_entity_poly.pdbx_strand_id
1 'polypeptide(L)'
;MKLGQAPISQAAAGLVPAGSAPRHASPRTRHHRVPALVVSAALVLTACTAATDASPEARAQAAAPFSSKVTSRLDDVLAEAKTLSGSSGAIAGVWAPWAGTWVASPGSVSRTTPGALTPEMRFRIGTNTTALTCTVLLRLVEEGQVRLEDPVSDYVPRVVGLDKITLGQLCRNTSGLADHASLMAPQIMANPSRKWSTREVIASGTGAPRVALPGGIWSASDTGVVLLGLALQQATRRDWPWLYRHYVFEPLGMTNTSLPSPGELAIPGPSPRGYAAALDPVGRARCGSVLDVTQLSPSVGGVAAGAVSNLDDLKIWAQALAAGTLLSKTSTDAQWAPVLPGAGALSWHRHGLGVERFGPLLGQSGEIPGFISAAMADPVSGLTVVVAFNNSTSGRGFAEAVARRLAAVAGAAPASGEVPAPQLNLPWTENQVAGEIRAVAVCGSQQPD
;
A
#
# COMPACT_ATOMS: atom_id res chain seq x y z
N MET A 1 -9.21 -29.95 -58.29
CA MET A 1 -10.41 -30.83 -58.20
C MET A 1 -11.30 -30.22 -57.10
N LYS A 2 -12.26 -29.44 -57.56
CA LYS A 2 -13.72 -29.45 -57.35
C LYS A 2 -14.14 -29.73 -55.90
N LEU A 3 -14.51 -28.68 -55.14
CA LEU A 3 -15.86 -28.09 -54.99
C LEU A 3 -16.86 -29.02 -54.26
N GLY A 4 -17.34 -28.58 -53.15
CA GLY A 4 -18.51 -29.04 -52.46
C GLY A 4 -19.03 -27.99 -51.48
N GLN A 5 -19.84 -27.04 -51.97
CA GLN A 5 -20.73 -26.16 -51.22
C GLN A 5 -22.10 -26.83 -51.08
N ALA A 6 -22.78 -26.61 -49.99
CA ALA A 6 -24.17 -26.17 -49.83
C ALA A 6 -24.91 -26.87 -48.67
N PRO A 7 -26.07 -26.41 -48.20
CA PRO A 7 -26.58 -25.06 -48.13
C PRO A 7 -27.23 -24.73 -46.73
N ILE A 8 -27.59 -23.47 -46.63
CA ILE A 8 -28.37 -22.78 -45.61
C ILE A 8 -29.82 -23.31 -45.54
N SER A 9 -30.37 -23.49 -44.33
CA SER A 9 -31.82 -23.58 -44.11
C SER A 9 -32.25 -22.51 -43.09
N GLN A 10 -33.10 -21.61 -43.59
CA GLN A 10 -33.95 -20.71 -42.86
C GLN A 10 -35.25 -21.39 -42.47
N ALA A 11 -35.76 -21.18 -41.27
CA ALA A 11 -37.18 -21.20 -40.94
C ALA A 11 -37.32 -20.45 -39.61
N ALA A 12 -37.91 -19.39 -39.58
CA ALA A 12 -39.27 -18.88 -39.68
C ALA A 12 -39.85 -18.60 -38.27
N ALA A 13 -40.27 -17.36 -38.18
CA ALA A 13 -40.89 -16.67 -37.06
C ALA A 13 -42.18 -17.31 -36.55
N GLY A 14 -42.42 -17.20 -35.24
CA GLY A 14 -43.71 -17.43 -34.61
C GLY A 14 -43.99 -16.32 -33.63
N LEU A 15 -44.89 -15.44 -34.03
CA LEU A 15 -45.49 -14.40 -33.20
C LEU A 15 -46.69 -14.94 -32.41
N VAL A 16 -46.95 -14.23 -31.25
CA VAL A 16 -48.29 -13.96 -30.71
C VAL A 16 -48.75 -14.71 -29.46
N PRO A 17 -49.59 -14.14 -28.57
CA PRO A 17 -49.95 -12.72 -28.31
C PRO A 17 -49.96 -12.34 -26.81
N ALA A 18 -50.25 -11.05 -26.59
CA ALA A 18 -50.50 -10.42 -25.31
C ALA A 18 -51.76 -10.96 -24.58
N GLY A 19 -51.67 -11.13 -23.29
CA GLY A 19 -52.76 -11.44 -22.37
C GLY A 19 -52.82 -10.45 -21.24
N SER A 20 -53.94 -9.79 -21.16
CA SER A 20 -54.43 -8.73 -20.32
C SER A 20 -54.29 -8.92 -18.81
N ALA A 21 -54.11 -7.82 -18.12
CA ALA A 21 -54.21 -7.65 -16.66
C ALA A 21 -55.63 -7.76 -16.14
N PRO A 22 -55.81 -8.02 -14.85
CA PRO A 22 -56.97 -7.49 -14.13
C PRO A 22 -56.55 -6.51 -13.01
N ARG A 23 -57.28 -5.42 -12.96
CA ARG A 23 -57.37 -4.43 -11.86
C ARG A 23 -58.23 -4.97 -10.73
N HIS A 24 -57.81 -4.87 -9.49
CA HIS A 24 -58.69 -4.74 -8.32
C HIS A 24 -57.99 -3.90 -7.27
N ALA A 25 -58.45 -2.72 -7.01
CA ALA A 25 -59.53 -2.26 -6.09
C ALA A 25 -58.98 -2.11 -4.64
N SER A 26 -58.87 -0.87 -4.25
CA SER A 26 -58.63 -0.39 -2.86
C SER A 26 -59.92 -0.58 -2.01
N PRO A 27 -59.80 -0.73 -0.72
CA PRO A 27 -60.87 -0.27 0.17
C PRO A 27 -60.46 0.85 1.10
N ARG A 28 -61.46 1.63 1.34
CA ARG A 28 -61.53 2.89 2.04
C ARG A 28 -61.28 2.82 3.54
N THR A 29 -60.67 3.87 4.04
CA THR A 29 -60.55 4.33 5.43
C THR A 29 -61.88 4.31 6.21
N ARG A 30 -61.82 3.88 7.47
CA ARG A 30 -62.77 4.25 8.53
C ARG A 30 -62.03 4.86 9.70
N HIS A 31 -62.33 6.13 9.94
CA HIS A 31 -61.96 6.87 11.16
C HIS A 31 -62.79 6.38 12.35
N HIS A 32 -62.13 6.01 13.45
CA HIS A 32 -62.75 6.00 14.78
C HIS A 32 -61.98 6.92 15.70
N ARG A 33 -62.70 7.97 16.14
CA ARG A 33 -62.34 8.85 17.24
C ARG A 33 -62.66 8.12 18.56
N VAL A 34 -61.76 8.13 19.53
CA VAL A 34 -62.03 7.86 20.94
C VAL A 34 -61.07 8.73 21.80
N PRO A 35 -61.51 9.18 23.00
CA PRO A 35 -61.08 10.41 23.57
C PRO A 35 -59.87 10.32 24.52
N ALA A 36 -59.33 11.49 24.84
CA ALA A 36 -58.24 11.73 25.77
C ALA A 36 -58.58 11.28 27.20
N LEU A 37 -57.69 10.53 27.81
CA LEU A 37 -57.62 10.33 29.27
C LEU A 37 -56.25 10.87 29.76
N VAL A 38 -56.35 11.93 30.54
CA VAL A 38 -55.23 12.51 31.28
C VAL A 38 -54.96 11.60 32.48
N VAL A 39 -53.77 11.03 32.55
CA VAL A 39 -53.25 10.41 33.77
C VAL A 39 -51.88 11.03 34.07
N SER A 40 -51.88 11.82 35.15
CA SER A 40 -50.67 12.30 35.80
C SER A 40 -49.94 11.11 36.44
N ALA A 41 -48.70 10.89 36.11
CA ALA A 41 -47.84 9.97 36.82
C ALA A 41 -46.45 10.57 37.10
N ALA A 42 -46.04 10.37 38.29
CA ALA A 42 -44.91 10.96 39.00
C ALA A 42 -43.55 10.70 38.30
N LEU A 43 -42.64 11.70 38.44
CA LEU A 43 -41.21 11.60 38.14
C LEU A 43 -40.57 10.56 39.05
N VAL A 44 -40.02 9.53 38.41
CA VAL A 44 -38.92 8.74 39.00
C VAL A 44 -37.66 9.09 38.19
N LEU A 45 -36.76 9.83 38.85
CA LEU A 45 -35.41 10.10 38.34
C LEU A 45 -34.61 8.80 38.39
N THR A 46 -34.50 8.12 37.25
CA THR A 46 -33.48 7.10 37.00
C THR A 46 -32.31 7.79 36.29
N ALA A 47 -31.19 7.94 36.97
CA ALA A 47 -29.94 8.39 36.40
C ALA A 47 -29.42 7.33 35.43
N CYS A 48 -29.72 7.51 34.16
CA CYS A 48 -28.98 6.84 33.06
C CYS A 48 -27.67 7.60 32.92
N THR A 49 -26.57 6.93 33.28
CA THR A 49 -25.22 7.32 32.84
C THR A 49 -25.19 7.26 31.32
N ALA A 50 -25.28 8.43 30.68
CA ALA A 50 -25.04 8.59 29.27
C ALA A 50 -23.56 8.25 29.02
N ALA A 51 -23.33 7.16 28.28
CA ALA A 51 -22.08 6.99 27.58
C ALA A 51 -21.97 8.20 26.63
N THR A 52 -21.03 9.08 26.92
CA THR A 52 -20.68 10.19 26.03
C THR A 52 -20.10 9.61 24.76
N ASP A 53 -20.94 9.47 23.72
CA ASP A 53 -20.47 9.37 22.35
C ASP A 53 -19.63 10.63 22.08
N ALA A 54 -18.32 10.44 21.99
CA ALA A 54 -17.42 11.51 21.59
C ALA A 54 -17.83 11.98 20.20
N SER A 55 -18.28 13.23 20.11
CA SER A 55 -18.71 13.87 18.87
C SER A 55 -17.58 13.84 17.82
N PRO A 56 -17.92 13.81 16.51
CA PRO A 56 -16.94 13.87 15.42
C PRO A 56 -16.02 15.09 15.46
N GLU A 57 -16.38 16.13 16.19
CA GLU A 57 -15.57 17.35 16.36
C GLU A 57 -14.30 17.18 17.22
N ALA A 58 -14.19 16.12 18.01
CA ALA A 58 -12.97 15.81 18.76
C ALA A 58 -11.81 15.29 17.87
N ARG A 59 -12.06 15.07 16.58
CA ARG A 59 -11.05 14.58 15.63
C ARG A 59 -10.23 15.64 14.89
N ALA A 60 -10.48 16.92 15.08
CA ALA A 60 -9.88 18.00 14.29
C ALA A 60 -9.10 19.04 15.10
N GLN A 61 -8.59 18.71 16.27
CA GLN A 61 -7.48 19.52 16.80
C GLN A 61 -6.22 19.11 16.06
N ALA A 62 -5.77 19.96 15.12
CA ALA A 62 -4.46 19.82 14.51
C ALA A 62 -3.45 19.74 15.65
N ALA A 63 -2.77 18.60 15.77
CA ALA A 63 -1.76 18.42 16.81
C ALA A 63 -0.74 19.55 16.70
N ALA A 64 -0.30 20.11 17.81
CA ALA A 64 0.65 21.22 17.85
C ALA A 64 1.92 20.86 17.04
N PRO A 65 2.60 21.82 16.41
CA PRO A 65 3.88 21.57 15.76
C PRO A 65 4.93 21.14 16.80
N PHE A 66 5.93 20.39 16.37
CA PHE A 66 7.12 20.13 17.17
C PHE A 66 7.82 21.44 17.58
N SER A 67 8.62 21.40 18.64
CA SER A 67 9.50 22.51 18.99
C SER A 67 10.40 22.87 17.79
N SER A 68 10.81 24.15 17.69
CA SER A 68 11.65 24.64 16.59
C SER A 68 12.94 23.84 16.43
N LYS A 69 13.54 23.39 17.53
CA LYS A 69 14.76 22.55 17.51
C LYS A 69 14.51 21.20 16.85
N VAL A 70 13.39 20.54 17.15
CA VAL A 70 13.03 19.24 16.56
C VAL A 70 12.65 19.42 15.09
N THR A 71 11.84 20.44 14.78
CA THR A 71 11.47 20.79 13.40
C THR A 71 12.70 20.99 12.53
N SER A 72 13.64 21.86 12.96
CA SER A 72 14.89 22.09 12.21
C SER A 72 15.68 20.80 11.99
N ARG A 73 15.72 19.89 12.98
CA ARG A 73 16.42 18.62 12.82
C ARG A 73 15.74 17.69 11.82
N LEU A 74 14.40 17.64 11.81
CA LEU A 74 13.63 16.87 10.82
C LEU A 74 13.82 17.43 9.40
N ASP A 75 13.84 18.77 9.27
CA ASP A 75 14.12 19.44 8.00
C ASP A 75 15.53 19.11 7.47
N ASP A 76 16.55 19.15 8.33
CA ASP A 76 17.92 18.77 7.98
C ASP A 76 18.03 17.32 7.49
N VAL A 77 17.37 16.38 8.21
CA VAL A 77 17.34 14.96 7.83
C VAL A 77 16.72 14.78 6.45
N LEU A 78 15.59 15.44 6.19
CA LEU A 78 14.91 15.30 4.90
C LEU A 78 15.67 15.98 3.75
N ALA A 79 16.27 17.12 4.00
CA ALA A 79 17.10 17.84 3.03
C ALA A 79 18.36 17.03 2.65
N GLU A 80 19.07 16.44 3.64
CA GLU A 80 20.19 15.54 3.42
C GLU A 80 19.73 14.31 2.60
N ALA A 81 18.65 13.67 3.02
CA ALA A 81 18.12 12.48 2.35
C ALA A 81 17.68 12.77 0.89
N LYS A 82 17.01 13.90 0.63
CA LYS A 82 16.66 14.32 -0.73
C LYS A 82 17.91 14.43 -1.62
N THR A 83 18.98 15.00 -1.10
CA THR A 83 20.25 15.15 -1.84
C THR A 83 20.91 13.78 -2.08
N LEU A 84 21.00 12.93 -1.06
CA LEU A 84 21.61 11.60 -1.13
C LEU A 84 20.85 10.64 -2.03
N SER A 85 19.51 10.76 -2.14
CA SER A 85 18.70 9.96 -3.07
C SER A 85 18.76 10.45 -4.51
N GLY A 86 19.38 11.62 -4.78
CA GLY A 86 19.37 12.26 -6.10
C GLY A 86 17.96 12.67 -6.54
N SER A 87 17.00 12.82 -5.62
CA SER A 87 15.62 13.22 -5.90
C SER A 87 15.53 14.72 -6.16
N SER A 88 14.64 15.13 -7.08
CA SER A 88 14.30 16.55 -7.22
C SER A 88 13.42 17.05 -6.09
N GLY A 89 12.69 16.16 -5.43
CA GLY A 89 11.82 16.47 -4.32
C GLY A 89 11.59 15.26 -3.39
N ALA A 90 11.17 15.56 -2.17
CA ALA A 90 10.75 14.59 -1.17
C ALA A 90 9.49 15.08 -0.46
N ILE A 91 8.63 14.17 -0.04
CA ILE A 91 7.45 14.45 0.78
C ILE A 91 7.57 13.62 2.04
N ALA A 92 7.43 14.21 3.22
CA ALA A 92 7.49 13.49 4.47
C ALA A 92 6.56 14.08 5.54
N GLY A 93 6.14 13.24 6.47
CA GLY A 93 5.41 13.63 7.65
C GLY A 93 5.77 12.77 8.86
N VAL A 94 5.77 13.41 10.03
CA VAL A 94 5.99 12.78 11.33
C VAL A 94 4.91 13.26 12.29
N TRP A 95 4.25 12.33 12.95
CA TRP A 95 3.20 12.59 13.94
C TRP A 95 3.54 11.85 15.23
N ALA A 96 3.82 12.60 16.28
CA ALA A 96 4.12 12.08 17.61
C ALA A 96 3.12 12.69 18.60
N PRO A 97 2.12 11.93 19.09
CA PRO A 97 1.03 12.46 19.92
C PRO A 97 1.49 13.23 21.16
N TRP A 98 2.67 12.90 21.69
CA TRP A 98 3.24 13.54 22.88
C TRP A 98 4.04 14.82 22.57
N ALA A 99 4.51 15.01 21.33
CA ALA A 99 5.52 16.04 21.04
C ALA A 99 5.10 16.99 19.91
N GLY A 100 4.25 16.53 18.96
CA GLY A 100 3.76 17.37 17.89
C GLY A 100 3.70 16.71 16.52
N THR A 101 3.51 17.55 15.50
CA THR A 101 3.46 17.13 14.10
C THR A 101 4.42 17.94 13.26
N TRP A 102 4.90 17.31 12.20
CA TRP A 102 5.73 17.94 11.18
C TRP A 102 5.41 17.35 9.81
N VAL A 103 5.27 18.22 8.82
CA VAL A 103 5.08 17.86 7.40
C VAL A 103 5.96 18.76 6.57
N ALA A 104 6.70 18.20 5.64
CA ALA A 104 7.57 18.95 4.73
C ALA A 104 7.63 18.31 3.34
N SER A 105 7.82 19.17 2.34
CA SER A 105 7.94 18.78 0.94
C SER A 105 9.04 19.59 0.21
N PRO A 106 10.33 19.45 0.63
CA PRO A 106 11.42 20.20 0.04
C PRO A 106 11.71 19.77 -1.40
N GLY A 107 12.06 20.76 -2.23
CA GLY A 107 12.49 20.55 -3.61
C GLY A 107 11.47 20.93 -4.66
N SER A 108 11.53 20.27 -5.81
CA SER A 108 10.72 20.60 -6.98
C SER A 108 10.02 19.36 -7.54
N VAL A 109 8.86 19.59 -8.16
CA VAL A 109 8.09 18.55 -8.88
C VAL A 109 8.88 17.91 -10.02
N SER A 110 9.91 18.59 -10.53
CA SER A 110 10.70 18.17 -11.69
C SER A 110 12.16 18.60 -11.56
N ARG A 111 13.05 17.82 -12.18
CA ARG A 111 14.48 18.19 -12.32
C ARG A 111 14.70 19.31 -13.33
N THR A 112 13.80 19.47 -14.29
CA THR A 112 13.96 20.36 -15.45
C THR A 112 13.01 21.54 -15.45
N THR A 113 11.87 21.42 -14.78
CA THR A 113 10.84 22.47 -14.74
C THR A 113 10.62 22.90 -13.28
N PRO A 114 10.79 24.19 -12.95
CA PRO A 114 10.49 24.68 -11.62
C PRO A 114 9.02 24.46 -11.25
N GLY A 115 8.76 24.13 -10.01
CA GLY A 115 7.43 23.96 -9.46
C GLY A 115 7.52 23.47 -8.02
N ALA A 116 6.77 24.10 -7.12
CA ALA A 116 6.76 23.71 -5.72
C ALA A 116 6.14 22.32 -5.57
N LEU A 117 6.79 21.48 -4.78
CA LEU A 117 6.21 20.22 -4.32
C LEU A 117 5.29 20.52 -3.14
N THR A 118 4.15 19.84 -3.06
CA THR A 118 3.23 19.99 -1.93
C THR A 118 2.88 18.64 -1.32
N PRO A 119 2.52 18.58 -0.01
CA PRO A 119 2.22 17.33 0.68
C PRO A 119 0.99 16.59 0.11
N GLU A 120 0.08 17.30 -0.51
CA GLU A 120 -1.16 16.77 -1.10
C GLU A 120 -0.91 16.03 -2.42
N MET A 121 0.26 16.23 -3.04
CA MET A 121 0.61 15.59 -4.30
C MET A 121 0.66 14.08 -4.16
N ARG A 122 0.15 13.41 -5.19
CA ARG A 122 0.10 11.96 -5.26
C ARG A 122 1.39 11.40 -5.86
N PHE A 123 1.78 10.25 -5.38
CA PHE A 123 2.95 9.52 -5.86
C PHE A 123 2.69 8.00 -5.87
N ARG A 124 3.46 7.26 -6.64
CA ARG A 124 3.41 5.79 -6.62
C ARG A 124 4.03 5.30 -5.34
N ILE A 125 3.31 4.43 -4.60
CA ILE A 125 3.76 3.95 -3.29
C ILE A 125 4.60 2.67 -3.37
N GLY A 126 4.80 2.14 -4.59
CA GLY A 126 5.58 0.93 -4.80
C GLY A 126 5.07 -0.25 -4.00
N THR A 127 5.96 -1.08 -3.50
CA THR A 127 5.63 -2.32 -2.76
C THR A 127 4.90 -2.10 -1.42
N ASN A 128 4.64 -0.86 -0.98
CA ASN A 128 3.59 -0.59 0.03
C ASN A 128 2.22 -1.15 -0.41
N THR A 129 1.99 -1.28 -1.73
CA THR A 129 0.80 -1.91 -2.31
C THR A 129 0.63 -3.36 -1.85
N THR A 130 1.71 -4.10 -1.62
CA THR A 130 1.66 -5.49 -1.13
C THR A 130 0.91 -5.61 0.19
N ALA A 131 1.10 -4.66 1.12
CA ALA A 131 0.38 -4.67 2.39
C ALA A 131 -1.13 -4.49 2.20
N LEU A 132 -1.56 -3.63 1.26
CA LEU A 132 -2.97 -3.48 0.88
C LEU A 132 -3.54 -4.79 0.34
N THR A 133 -2.83 -5.45 -0.58
CA THR A 133 -3.23 -6.73 -1.19
C THR A 133 -3.37 -7.83 -0.14
N CYS A 134 -2.44 -7.92 0.78
CA CYS A 134 -2.45 -8.92 1.84
C CYS A 134 -3.53 -8.66 2.91
N THR A 135 -3.88 -7.40 3.15
CA THR A 135 -5.03 -7.06 3.99
C THR A 135 -6.33 -7.49 3.32
N VAL A 136 -6.47 -7.30 1.98
CA VAL A 136 -7.62 -7.85 1.23
C VAL A 136 -7.68 -9.37 1.34
N LEU A 137 -6.55 -10.08 1.18
CA LEU A 137 -6.52 -11.55 1.39
C LEU A 137 -7.06 -11.92 2.77
N LEU A 138 -6.60 -11.27 3.83
CA LEU A 138 -7.05 -11.57 5.21
C LEU A 138 -8.53 -11.26 5.43
N ARG A 139 -9.06 -10.18 4.82
CA ARG A 139 -10.50 -9.91 4.83
C ARG A 139 -11.31 -11.02 4.16
N LEU A 140 -10.84 -11.51 3.03
CA LEU A 140 -11.49 -12.64 2.32
C LEU A 140 -11.39 -13.95 3.11
N VAL A 141 -10.33 -14.15 3.88
CA VAL A 141 -10.21 -15.27 4.83
C VAL A 141 -11.24 -15.15 5.96
N GLU A 142 -11.42 -13.97 6.54
CA GLU A 142 -12.45 -13.73 7.57
C GLU A 142 -13.87 -13.99 7.08
N GLU A 143 -14.14 -13.69 5.81
CA GLU A 143 -15.42 -13.95 5.16
C GLU A 143 -15.59 -15.43 4.71
N GLY A 144 -14.56 -16.27 4.91
CA GLY A 144 -14.59 -17.68 4.51
C GLY A 144 -14.57 -17.92 3.00
N GLN A 145 -14.20 -16.89 2.21
CA GLN A 145 -14.14 -17.01 0.75
C GLN A 145 -12.89 -17.75 0.27
N VAL A 146 -11.78 -17.67 1.01
CA VAL A 146 -10.51 -18.35 0.77
C VAL A 146 -9.85 -18.71 2.10
N ARG A 147 -8.80 -19.55 2.07
CA ARG A 147 -7.95 -19.85 3.22
C ARG A 147 -6.50 -19.58 2.89
N LEU A 148 -5.68 -19.26 3.88
CA LEU A 148 -4.24 -19.02 3.70
C LEU A 148 -3.53 -20.27 3.16
N GLU A 149 -4.03 -21.47 3.48
CA GLU A 149 -3.50 -22.78 3.12
C GLU A 149 -3.96 -23.24 1.74
N ASP A 150 -4.94 -22.58 1.12
CA ASP A 150 -5.44 -22.98 -0.19
C ASP A 150 -4.32 -22.98 -1.22
N PRO A 151 -4.16 -24.06 -2.01
CA PRO A 151 -3.19 -24.10 -3.09
C PRO A 151 -3.52 -23.06 -4.18
N VAL A 152 -2.52 -22.37 -4.66
CA VAL A 152 -2.67 -21.36 -5.74
C VAL A 152 -3.24 -22.02 -7.01
N SER A 153 -2.89 -23.29 -7.26
CA SER A 153 -3.37 -24.08 -8.40
C SER A 153 -4.89 -24.21 -8.48
N ASP A 154 -5.61 -24.13 -7.36
CA ASP A 154 -7.07 -24.21 -7.33
C ASP A 154 -7.72 -23.01 -8.02
N TYR A 155 -7.04 -21.86 -7.99
CA TYR A 155 -7.50 -20.59 -8.60
C TYR A 155 -6.84 -20.30 -9.94
N VAL A 156 -5.60 -20.79 -10.16
CA VAL A 156 -4.79 -20.52 -11.35
C VAL A 156 -4.25 -21.82 -11.95
N PRO A 157 -5.14 -22.73 -12.41
CA PRO A 157 -4.76 -24.11 -12.79
C PRO A 157 -3.90 -24.20 -14.05
N ARG A 158 -3.79 -23.10 -14.83
CA ARG A 158 -3.02 -23.09 -16.09
C ARG A 158 -1.55 -22.73 -15.94
N VAL A 159 -1.08 -22.47 -14.71
CA VAL A 159 0.33 -22.19 -14.42
C VAL A 159 0.92 -23.40 -13.74
N VAL A 160 1.92 -24.01 -14.36
CA VAL A 160 2.55 -25.24 -13.90
C VAL A 160 3.40 -24.99 -12.64
N GLY A 161 3.41 -25.95 -11.72
CA GLY A 161 4.30 -25.93 -10.55
C GLY A 161 3.80 -25.08 -9.38
N LEU A 162 2.51 -24.74 -9.33
CA LEU A 162 1.92 -23.96 -8.24
C LEU A 162 1.23 -24.81 -7.17
N ASP A 163 1.12 -26.10 -7.36
CA ASP A 163 0.40 -27.07 -6.52
C ASP A 163 0.90 -27.12 -5.06
N LYS A 164 2.17 -26.74 -4.83
CA LYS A 164 2.80 -26.69 -3.50
C LYS A 164 2.91 -25.28 -2.92
N ILE A 165 2.36 -24.28 -3.58
CA ILE A 165 2.39 -22.90 -3.14
C ILE A 165 0.99 -22.52 -2.66
N THR A 166 0.90 -21.94 -1.46
CA THR A 166 -0.37 -21.49 -0.89
C THR A 166 -0.54 -19.98 -1.03
N LEU A 167 -1.79 -19.49 -0.90
CA LEU A 167 -2.10 -18.06 -0.92
C LEU A 167 -1.31 -17.31 0.17
N GLY A 168 -1.21 -17.90 1.37
CA GLY A 168 -0.43 -17.33 2.48
C GLY A 168 1.06 -17.25 2.18
N GLN A 169 1.64 -18.23 1.48
CA GLN A 169 3.05 -18.21 1.10
C GLN A 169 3.38 -17.12 0.06
N LEU A 170 2.45 -16.84 -0.86
CA LEU A 170 2.60 -15.73 -1.80
C LEU A 170 2.68 -14.39 -1.05
N CYS A 171 1.77 -14.18 -0.12
CA CYS A 171 1.69 -12.96 0.69
C CYS A 171 2.87 -12.81 1.66
N ARG A 172 3.40 -13.93 2.19
CA ARG A 172 4.58 -13.95 3.07
C ARG A 172 5.90 -13.83 2.35
N ASN A 173 5.90 -13.80 1.00
CA ASN A 173 7.14 -13.88 0.22
C ASN A 173 8.00 -15.13 0.56
N THR A 174 7.32 -16.26 0.79
CA THR A 174 7.95 -17.57 1.05
C THR A 174 7.63 -18.62 -0.01
N SER A 175 7.10 -18.20 -1.15
CA SER A 175 6.78 -19.07 -2.28
C SER A 175 8.00 -19.65 -3.00
N GLY A 176 9.15 -19.01 -2.84
CA GLY A 176 10.39 -19.33 -3.57
C GLY A 176 10.34 -18.95 -5.06
N LEU A 177 9.33 -18.23 -5.52
CA LEU A 177 9.27 -17.72 -6.88
C LEU A 177 10.27 -16.60 -7.10
N ALA A 178 10.91 -16.57 -8.26
CA ALA A 178 11.77 -15.49 -8.66
C ALA A 178 10.96 -14.20 -8.86
N ASP A 179 11.61 -13.06 -8.67
CA ASP A 179 10.99 -11.74 -8.77
C ASP A 179 11.04 -11.21 -10.20
N HIS A 180 9.87 -11.01 -10.83
CA HIS A 180 9.79 -10.47 -12.18
C HIS A 180 10.27 -9.02 -12.27
N ALA A 181 10.09 -8.22 -11.22
CA ALA A 181 10.49 -6.81 -11.25
C ALA A 181 12.00 -6.69 -11.49
N SER A 182 12.79 -7.52 -10.80
CA SER A 182 14.24 -7.59 -10.98
C SER A 182 14.62 -8.21 -12.34
N LEU A 183 13.97 -9.31 -12.73
CA LEU A 183 14.28 -10.01 -14.00
C LEU A 183 13.97 -9.17 -15.24
N MET A 184 12.91 -8.36 -15.19
CA MET A 184 12.43 -7.54 -16.30
C MET A 184 12.92 -6.08 -16.22
N ALA A 185 13.69 -5.70 -15.19
CA ALA A 185 14.12 -4.33 -14.99
C ALA A 185 14.73 -3.67 -16.25
N PRO A 186 15.65 -4.31 -17.01
CA PRO A 186 16.20 -3.70 -18.21
C PRO A 186 15.13 -3.41 -19.29
N GLN A 187 14.18 -4.32 -19.49
CA GLN A 187 13.10 -4.16 -20.47
C GLN A 187 12.09 -3.09 -20.03
N ILE A 188 11.78 -3.04 -18.74
CA ILE A 188 10.89 -2.03 -18.13
C ILE A 188 11.53 -0.64 -18.28
N MET A 189 12.82 -0.52 -17.96
CA MET A 189 13.53 0.75 -18.03
C MET A 189 13.77 1.22 -19.46
N ALA A 190 13.90 0.29 -20.43
CA ALA A 190 13.99 0.62 -21.86
C ALA A 190 12.66 1.12 -22.45
N ASN A 191 11.53 0.70 -21.91
CA ASN A 191 10.20 1.13 -22.36
C ASN A 191 9.22 1.22 -21.19
N PRO A 192 9.32 2.25 -20.33
CA PRO A 192 8.50 2.39 -19.14
C PRO A 192 6.99 2.43 -19.42
N SER A 193 6.58 2.97 -20.56
CA SER A 193 5.17 3.11 -20.94
C SER A 193 4.54 1.83 -21.50
N ARG A 194 5.34 0.77 -21.72
CA ARG A 194 4.81 -0.50 -22.23
C ARG A 194 3.80 -1.10 -21.28
N LYS A 195 2.63 -1.43 -21.79
CA LYS A 195 1.63 -2.22 -21.08
C LYS A 195 2.02 -3.70 -21.13
N TRP A 196 2.34 -4.25 -19.97
CA TRP A 196 2.61 -5.67 -19.78
C TRP A 196 1.32 -6.41 -19.43
N SER A 197 1.10 -7.58 -20.04
CA SER A 197 0.01 -8.43 -19.60
C SER A 197 0.38 -9.13 -18.28
N THR A 198 -0.60 -9.38 -17.43
CA THR A 198 -0.41 -10.15 -16.18
C THR A 198 0.25 -11.50 -16.45
N ARG A 199 -0.06 -12.14 -17.60
CA ARG A 199 0.54 -13.43 -17.98
C ARG A 199 2.03 -13.32 -18.31
N GLU A 200 2.47 -12.27 -18.99
CA GLU A 200 3.90 -12.03 -19.27
C GLU A 200 4.67 -11.84 -17.96
N VAL A 201 4.11 -11.02 -17.05
CA VAL A 201 4.70 -10.74 -15.75
C VAL A 201 4.84 -12.04 -14.93
N ILE A 202 3.77 -12.82 -14.82
CA ILE A 202 3.79 -14.11 -14.10
C ILE A 202 4.75 -15.09 -14.77
N ALA A 203 4.72 -15.20 -16.10
CA ALA A 203 5.57 -16.13 -16.84
C ALA A 203 7.06 -15.82 -16.67
N SER A 204 7.45 -14.53 -16.57
CA SER A 204 8.83 -14.14 -16.31
C SER A 204 9.35 -14.70 -14.98
N GLY A 205 8.59 -14.54 -13.91
CA GLY A 205 9.01 -15.03 -12.58
C GLY A 205 8.84 -16.54 -12.38
N THR A 206 7.77 -17.14 -12.93
CA THR A 206 7.53 -18.60 -12.81
C THR A 206 8.40 -19.43 -13.75
N GLY A 207 8.85 -18.87 -14.87
CA GLY A 207 9.77 -19.51 -15.80
C GLY A 207 11.24 -19.46 -15.38
N ALA A 208 11.59 -18.62 -14.42
CA ALA A 208 12.94 -18.55 -13.87
C ALA A 208 13.16 -19.63 -12.79
N PRO A 209 14.42 -20.02 -12.51
CA PRO A 209 14.72 -20.92 -11.41
C PRO A 209 14.18 -20.40 -10.08
N ARG A 210 13.64 -21.30 -9.26
CA ARG A 210 13.19 -20.94 -7.90
C ARG A 210 14.38 -20.53 -7.05
N VAL A 211 14.17 -19.50 -6.22
CA VAL A 211 15.18 -19.00 -5.29
C VAL A 211 15.19 -19.77 -3.96
N ALA A 212 14.06 -20.45 -3.63
CA ALA A 212 13.91 -21.30 -2.44
C ALA A 212 12.78 -22.32 -2.64
N LEU A 213 12.66 -23.28 -1.73
CA LEU A 213 11.49 -24.14 -1.66
C LEU A 213 10.28 -23.38 -1.10
N PRO A 214 9.04 -23.72 -1.54
CA PRO A 214 7.82 -23.15 -0.96
C PRO A 214 7.76 -23.39 0.55
N GLY A 215 7.39 -22.33 1.30
CA GLY A 215 7.38 -22.34 2.76
C GLY A 215 8.74 -22.17 3.43
N GLY A 216 9.81 -21.97 2.64
CA GLY A 216 11.16 -21.76 3.12
C GLY A 216 11.43 -20.34 3.65
N ILE A 217 12.63 -19.83 3.39
CA ILE A 217 13.05 -18.48 3.80
C ILE A 217 12.27 -17.38 3.05
N TRP A 218 12.19 -16.23 3.67
CA TRP A 218 11.68 -15.01 3.04
C TRP A 218 12.56 -14.60 1.85
N SER A 219 11.92 -14.33 0.73
CA SER A 219 12.54 -13.75 -0.47
C SER A 219 11.50 -12.91 -1.22
N ALA A 220 11.76 -11.62 -1.34
CA ALA A 220 10.84 -10.71 -2.04
C ALA A 220 10.52 -11.22 -3.45
N SER A 221 9.24 -11.24 -3.79
CA SER A 221 8.77 -11.64 -5.11
C SER A 221 7.44 -10.95 -5.47
N ASP A 222 7.54 -9.90 -6.24
CA ASP A 222 6.36 -9.24 -6.81
C ASP A 222 5.58 -10.20 -7.73
N THR A 223 6.25 -11.20 -8.34
CA THR A 223 5.59 -12.29 -9.07
C THR A 223 4.59 -13.03 -8.18
N GLY A 224 5.00 -13.34 -6.95
CA GLY A 224 4.12 -14.00 -5.98
C GLY A 224 2.87 -13.16 -5.68
N VAL A 225 3.04 -11.88 -5.46
CA VAL A 225 1.92 -10.97 -5.14
C VAL A 225 1.00 -10.76 -6.35
N VAL A 226 1.54 -10.62 -7.57
CA VAL A 226 0.71 -10.55 -8.79
C VAL A 226 -0.07 -11.84 -9.01
N LEU A 227 0.54 -12.99 -8.73
CA LEU A 227 -0.12 -14.30 -8.81
C LEU A 227 -1.23 -14.44 -7.75
N LEU A 228 -0.98 -13.98 -6.51
CA LEU A 228 -2.01 -13.85 -5.47
C LEU A 228 -3.18 -12.99 -5.98
N GLY A 229 -2.87 -11.85 -6.59
CA GLY A 229 -3.86 -10.97 -7.18
C GLY A 229 -4.75 -11.67 -8.18
N LEU A 230 -4.18 -12.47 -9.08
CA LEU A 230 -4.94 -13.23 -10.04
C LEU A 230 -5.83 -14.29 -9.36
N ALA A 231 -5.30 -14.98 -8.34
CA ALA A 231 -6.04 -15.98 -7.58
C ALA A 231 -7.27 -15.36 -6.88
N LEU A 232 -7.10 -14.22 -6.20
CA LEU A 232 -8.20 -13.55 -5.51
C LEU A 232 -9.26 -12.97 -6.46
N GLN A 233 -8.87 -12.48 -7.64
CA GLN A 233 -9.83 -12.12 -8.68
C GLN A 233 -10.66 -13.32 -9.17
N GLN A 234 -10.05 -14.49 -9.29
CA GLN A 234 -10.76 -15.71 -9.67
C GLN A 234 -11.72 -16.19 -8.55
N ALA A 235 -11.28 -16.13 -7.30
CA ALA A 235 -12.10 -16.49 -6.16
C ALA A 235 -13.34 -15.61 -6.00
N THR A 236 -13.15 -14.29 -6.10
CA THR A 236 -14.19 -13.29 -5.79
C THR A 236 -15.03 -12.86 -7.00
N ARG A 237 -14.52 -13.05 -8.21
CA ARG A 237 -15.07 -12.48 -9.45
C ARG A 237 -15.16 -10.95 -9.45
N ARG A 238 -14.34 -10.30 -8.62
CA ARG A 238 -14.23 -8.83 -8.52
C ARG A 238 -12.90 -8.35 -9.07
N ASP A 239 -12.86 -7.13 -9.60
CA ASP A 239 -11.61 -6.48 -9.99
C ASP A 239 -10.88 -5.86 -8.80
N TRP A 240 -9.61 -5.55 -8.96
CA TRP A 240 -8.79 -5.00 -7.88
C TRP A 240 -9.18 -3.58 -7.46
N PRO A 241 -9.58 -2.66 -8.36
CA PRO A 241 -10.11 -1.35 -7.93
C PRO A 241 -11.31 -1.48 -6.99
N TRP A 242 -12.21 -2.45 -7.25
CA TRP A 242 -13.33 -2.73 -6.36
C TRP A 242 -12.86 -3.34 -5.03
N LEU A 243 -11.99 -4.34 -5.07
CA LEU A 243 -11.49 -5.02 -3.86
C LEU A 243 -10.80 -4.04 -2.91
N TYR A 244 -9.89 -3.20 -3.42
CA TYR A 244 -9.22 -2.21 -2.59
C TYR A 244 -10.18 -1.16 -2.03
N ARG A 245 -11.07 -0.63 -2.87
CA ARG A 245 -12.04 0.36 -2.43
C ARG A 245 -12.93 -0.19 -1.32
N HIS A 246 -13.48 -1.39 -1.51
CA HIS A 246 -14.43 -2.02 -0.58
C HIS A 246 -13.77 -2.42 0.75
N TYR A 247 -12.60 -3.04 0.69
CA TYR A 247 -11.96 -3.60 1.89
C TYR A 247 -11.00 -2.65 2.61
N VAL A 248 -10.51 -1.61 1.93
CA VAL A 248 -9.46 -0.74 2.48
C VAL A 248 -9.80 0.73 2.37
N PHE A 249 -10.02 1.26 1.15
CA PHE A 249 -10.06 2.71 0.97
C PHE A 249 -11.30 3.37 1.53
N GLU A 250 -12.50 2.83 1.26
CA GLU A 250 -13.76 3.35 1.81
C GLU A 250 -13.82 3.23 3.33
N PRO A 251 -13.50 2.05 3.95
CA PRO A 251 -13.52 1.92 5.40
C PRO A 251 -12.56 2.89 6.13
N LEU A 252 -11.46 3.26 5.51
CA LEU A 252 -10.45 4.17 6.08
C LEU A 252 -10.61 5.63 5.62
N GLY A 253 -11.49 5.93 4.68
CA GLY A 253 -11.64 7.25 4.10
C GLY A 253 -10.45 7.72 3.25
N MET A 254 -9.72 6.79 2.64
CA MET A 254 -8.54 7.06 1.79
C MET A 254 -8.97 7.50 0.38
N THR A 255 -9.38 8.75 0.23
CA THR A 255 -9.98 9.28 -1.00
C THR A 255 -8.96 9.65 -2.08
N ASN A 256 -7.68 9.74 -1.75
CA ASN A 256 -6.59 10.07 -2.65
C ASN A 256 -5.78 8.84 -3.09
N THR A 257 -6.20 7.64 -2.65
CA THR A 257 -5.54 6.38 -2.97
C THR A 257 -6.30 5.60 -4.03
N SER A 258 -5.58 5.06 -4.99
CA SER A 258 -6.16 4.26 -6.07
C SER A 258 -5.16 3.27 -6.64
N LEU A 259 -5.67 2.25 -7.35
CA LEU A 259 -4.89 1.42 -8.25
C LEU A 259 -5.22 1.84 -9.69
N PRO A 260 -4.34 2.61 -10.37
CA PRO A 260 -4.58 3.01 -11.75
C PRO A 260 -4.68 1.81 -12.68
N SER A 261 -5.50 1.92 -13.73
CA SER A 261 -5.58 0.88 -14.75
C SER A 261 -4.27 0.77 -15.54
N PRO A 262 -3.95 -0.40 -16.13
CA PRO A 262 -2.70 -0.61 -16.86
C PRO A 262 -2.43 0.38 -18.00
N GLY A 263 -3.45 1.07 -18.51
CA GLY A 263 -3.34 2.09 -19.56
C GLY A 263 -3.19 3.52 -19.06
N GLU A 264 -3.39 3.77 -17.76
CA GLU A 264 -3.27 5.10 -17.15
C GLU A 264 -1.82 5.39 -16.77
N LEU A 265 -1.05 5.90 -17.73
CA LEU A 265 0.38 6.18 -17.52
C LEU A 265 0.62 7.34 -16.56
N ALA A 266 -0.26 8.33 -16.56
CA ALA A 266 -0.19 9.47 -15.64
C ALA A 266 -0.67 9.07 -14.24
N ILE A 267 -0.02 9.62 -13.22
CA ILE A 267 -0.54 9.56 -11.85
C ILE A 267 -1.80 10.43 -11.78
N PRO A 268 -2.93 9.92 -11.27
CA PRO A 268 -4.14 10.72 -11.14
C PRO A 268 -3.95 11.93 -10.21
N GLY A 269 -4.23 13.13 -10.71
CA GLY A 269 -4.11 14.39 -9.97
C GLY A 269 -2.68 14.99 -9.96
N PRO A 270 -2.46 16.06 -9.18
CA PRO A 270 -1.14 16.68 -9.05
C PRO A 270 -0.11 15.68 -8.52
N SER A 271 1.04 15.60 -9.18
CA SER A 271 2.08 14.64 -8.85
C SER A 271 3.47 15.13 -9.28
N PRO A 272 4.55 14.77 -8.56
CA PRO A 272 5.91 14.98 -9.05
C PRO A 272 6.24 14.03 -10.20
N ARG A 273 7.24 14.37 -10.99
CA ARG A 273 7.84 13.45 -11.95
C ARG A 273 8.65 12.38 -11.23
N GLY A 274 8.68 11.16 -11.78
CA GLY A 274 9.43 10.03 -11.25
C GLY A 274 10.72 9.80 -12.02
N TYR A 275 11.81 9.52 -11.31
CA TYR A 275 13.14 9.35 -11.86
C TYR A 275 13.79 8.05 -11.42
N ALA A 276 14.64 7.47 -12.28
CA ALA A 276 15.48 6.33 -11.92
C ALA A 276 16.80 6.40 -12.71
N ALA A 277 17.86 5.76 -12.23
CA ALA A 277 19.07 5.63 -13.01
C ALA A 277 18.84 4.75 -14.24
N ALA A 278 19.48 5.07 -15.36
CA ALA A 278 19.59 4.14 -16.46
C ALA A 278 20.34 2.87 -15.99
N LEU A 279 19.99 1.74 -16.58
CA LEU A 279 20.66 0.48 -16.28
C LEU A 279 21.68 0.13 -17.36
N ASP A 280 22.76 -0.54 -16.99
CA ASP A 280 23.64 -1.22 -17.92
C ASP A 280 23.01 -2.54 -18.42
N PRO A 281 23.59 -3.22 -19.42
CA PRO A 281 23.04 -4.48 -19.93
C PRO A 281 22.90 -5.62 -18.91
N VAL A 282 23.60 -5.53 -17.78
CA VAL A 282 23.52 -6.50 -16.68
C VAL A 282 22.64 -6.01 -15.51
N GLY A 283 21.90 -4.90 -15.72
CA GLY A 283 20.93 -4.39 -14.76
C GLY A 283 21.49 -3.51 -13.64
N ARG A 284 22.76 -3.06 -13.73
CA ARG A 284 23.35 -2.16 -12.73
C ARG A 284 23.04 -0.72 -13.04
N ALA A 285 22.77 0.07 -12.00
CA ALA A 285 22.54 1.50 -12.12
C ALA A 285 23.77 2.23 -12.69
N ARG A 286 23.57 3.04 -13.72
CA ARG A 286 24.59 3.94 -14.27
C ARG A 286 24.52 5.28 -13.54
N CYS A 287 25.53 5.54 -12.73
CA CYS A 287 25.68 6.84 -12.08
C CYS A 287 25.76 7.98 -13.11
N GLY A 288 25.06 9.07 -12.83
CA GLY A 288 25.01 10.25 -13.70
C GLY A 288 24.02 10.15 -14.88
N SER A 289 23.44 8.98 -15.18
CA SER A 289 22.43 8.84 -16.23
C SER A 289 21.04 8.61 -15.60
N VAL A 290 20.24 9.66 -15.52
CA VAL A 290 18.90 9.64 -14.91
C VAL A 290 17.83 9.66 -16.01
N LEU A 291 16.91 8.71 -15.94
CA LEU A 291 15.75 8.60 -16.83
C LEU A 291 14.51 9.20 -16.13
N ASP A 292 13.70 9.91 -16.91
CA ASP A 292 12.34 10.27 -16.51
C ASP A 292 11.42 9.07 -16.81
N VAL A 293 10.92 8.45 -15.76
CA VAL A 293 10.02 7.30 -15.83
C VAL A 293 8.61 7.65 -15.33
N THR A 294 8.25 8.92 -15.35
CA THR A 294 6.92 9.42 -14.92
C THR A 294 5.78 8.66 -15.60
N GLN A 295 5.95 8.33 -16.88
CA GLN A 295 4.97 7.59 -17.69
C GLN A 295 5.10 6.06 -17.52
N LEU A 296 5.55 5.58 -16.39
CA LEU A 296 5.60 4.13 -16.11
C LEU A 296 4.20 3.53 -16.14
N SER A 297 4.03 2.44 -16.91
CA SER A 297 2.76 1.71 -16.91
C SER A 297 2.49 1.05 -15.56
N PRO A 298 1.31 1.25 -14.95
CA PRO A 298 0.92 0.57 -13.70
C PRO A 298 0.94 -0.95 -13.80
N SER A 299 0.90 -1.51 -15.02
CA SER A 299 0.97 -2.96 -15.24
C SER A 299 2.28 -3.60 -14.77
N VAL A 300 3.34 -2.81 -14.60
CA VAL A 300 4.63 -3.29 -14.07
C VAL A 300 4.48 -3.76 -12.62
N GLY A 301 3.85 -2.94 -11.78
CA GLY A 301 3.67 -3.23 -10.35
C GLY A 301 2.37 -3.99 -10.07
N GLY A 302 1.30 -3.71 -10.82
CA GLY A 302 -0.02 -4.28 -10.56
C GLY A 302 -0.40 -4.18 -9.07
N VAL A 303 -0.88 -5.28 -8.51
CA VAL A 303 -1.24 -5.37 -7.09
C VAL A 303 -0.04 -5.59 -6.15
N ALA A 304 1.15 -5.72 -6.68
CA ALA A 304 2.37 -5.79 -5.88
C ALA A 304 2.94 -4.39 -5.56
N ALA A 305 2.91 -3.46 -6.55
CA ALA A 305 3.59 -2.17 -6.43
C ALA A 305 2.90 -1.01 -7.16
N GLY A 306 1.70 -1.19 -7.72
CA GLY A 306 1.09 -0.25 -8.67
C GLY A 306 0.21 0.84 -8.06
N ALA A 307 -0.08 0.82 -6.78
CA ALA A 307 -0.97 1.80 -6.17
C ALA A 307 -0.33 3.20 -6.09
N VAL A 308 -1.21 4.19 -6.11
CA VAL A 308 -0.90 5.62 -5.97
C VAL A 308 -1.60 6.14 -4.72
N SER A 309 -0.93 7.00 -3.96
CA SER A 309 -1.47 7.61 -2.75
C SER A 309 -0.86 9.00 -2.52
N ASN A 310 -1.27 9.68 -1.46
CA ASN A 310 -0.64 10.89 -0.95
C ASN A 310 -0.20 10.70 0.51
N LEU A 311 0.39 11.76 1.10
CA LEU A 311 0.92 11.71 2.46
C LEU A 311 -0.16 11.39 3.50
N ASP A 312 -1.32 12.04 3.43
CA ASP A 312 -2.39 11.91 4.42
C ASP A 312 -3.02 10.51 4.41
N ASP A 313 -3.33 9.99 3.22
CA ASP A 313 -3.87 8.64 3.09
C ASP A 313 -2.86 7.58 3.56
N LEU A 314 -1.56 7.75 3.27
CA LEU A 314 -0.53 6.85 3.78
C LEU A 314 -0.35 6.93 5.29
N LYS A 315 -0.55 8.10 5.92
CA LYS A 315 -0.61 8.22 7.37
C LYS A 315 -1.76 7.39 7.93
N ILE A 316 -2.97 7.59 7.38
CA ILE A 316 -4.16 6.83 7.79
C ILE A 316 -3.91 5.34 7.64
N TRP A 317 -3.35 4.93 6.50
CA TRP A 317 -3.01 3.55 6.22
C TRP A 317 -2.00 2.97 7.22
N ALA A 318 -0.88 3.65 7.46
CA ALA A 318 0.14 3.18 8.40
C ALA A 318 -0.41 2.98 9.81
N GLN A 319 -1.23 3.92 10.29
CA GLN A 319 -1.89 3.83 11.60
C GLN A 319 -2.88 2.66 11.65
N ALA A 320 -3.73 2.53 10.64
CA ALA A 320 -4.73 1.46 10.55
C ALA A 320 -4.08 0.07 10.44
N LEU A 321 -3.02 -0.05 9.63
CA LEU A 321 -2.26 -1.28 9.46
C LEU A 321 -1.59 -1.72 10.78
N ALA A 322 -0.91 -0.80 11.45
CA ALA A 322 -0.22 -1.08 12.71
C ALA A 322 -1.20 -1.44 13.84
N ALA A 323 -2.36 -0.79 13.88
CA ALA A 323 -3.40 -1.06 14.88
C ALA A 323 -4.28 -2.28 14.55
N GLY A 324 -4.20 -2.84 13.34
CA GLY A 324 -5.07 -3.92 12.89
C GLY A 324 -6.54 -3.49 12.69
N THR A 325 -6.79 -2.22 12.38
CA THR A 325 -8.14 -1.61 12.35
C THR A 325 -9.11 -2.33 11.41
N LEU A 326 -8.62 -2.86 10.29
CA LEU A 326 -9.45 -3.52 9.28
C LEU A 326 -9.65 -5.02 9.52
N LEU A 327 -8.95 -5.60 10.49
CA LEU A 327 -8.87 -7.04 10.68
C LEU A 327 -9.32 -7.44 12.09
N SER A 328 -9.82 -8.65 12.23
CA SER A 328 -9.99 -9.27 13.53
C SER A 328 -8.63 -9.44 14.23
N LYS A 329 -8.66 -9.62 15.56
CA LYS A 329 -7.42 -9.91 16.30
C LYS A 329 -6.69 -11.13 15.74
N THR A 330 -7.40 -12.19 15.39
CA THR A 330 -6.79 -13.41 14.83
C THR A 330 -6.07 -13.13 13.50
N SER A 331 -6.70 -12.39 12.59
CA SER A 331 -6.07 -12.03 11.31
C SER A 331 -4.92 -11.05 11.49
N THR A 332 -5.04 -10.11 12.43
CA THR A 332 -3.95 -9.19 12.78
C THR A 332 -2.74 -9.96 13.33
N ASP A 333 -2.96 -10.88 14.27
CA ASP A 333 -1.89 -11.73 14.80
C ASP A 333 -1.23 -12.57 13.69
N ALA A 334 -2.03 -13.11 12.75
CA ALA A 334 -1.52 -13.85 11.60
C ALA A 334 -0.73 -12.95 10.62
N GLN A 335 -1.15 -11.70 10.43
CA GLN A 335 -0.48 -10.72 9.57
C GLN A 335 0.93 -10.41 10.09
N TRP A 336 1.06 -10.22 11.40
CA TRP A 336 2.32 -9.85 12.05
C TRP A 336 3.15 -11.06 12.52
N ALA A 337 2.66 -12.29 12.34
CA ALA A 337 3.41 -13.50 12.66
C ALA A 337 4.70 -13.54 11.82
N PRO A 338 5.89 -13.60 12.47
CA PRO A 338 7.16 -13.48 11.76
C PRO A 338 7.43 -14.67 10.87
N VAL A 339 7.97 -14.40 9.69
CA VAL A 339 8.54 -15.41 8.79
C VAL A 339 9.97 -15.73 9.22
N LEU A 340 10.43 -16.93 8.88
CA LEU A 340 11.82 -17.31 9.11
C LEU A 340 12.73 -16.32 8.36
N PRO A 341 13.62 -15.63 9.07
CA PRO A 341 14.53 -14.70 8.43
C PRO A 341 15.58 -15.46 7.59
N GLY A 342 16.02 -14.84 6.51
CA GLY A 342 17.21 -15.31 5.80
C GLY A 342 18.48 -15.16 6.66
N ALA A 343 19.59 -15.75 6.19
CA ALA A 343 20.87 -15.58 6.84
C ALA A 343 21.29 -14.10 6.92
N GLY A 344 21.79 -13.68 8.07
CA GLY A 344 22.23 -12.31 8.30
C GLY A 344 21.12 -11.31 8.62
N ALA A 345 19.85 -11.73 8.75
CA ALA A 345 18.75 -10.86 9.10
C ALA A 345 18.90 -10.27 10.52
N LEU A 346 18.63 -8.99 10.64
CA LEU A 346 18.68 -8.27 11.92
C LEU A 346 17.56 -8.76 12.85
N SER A 347 17.86 -8.93 14.13
CA SER A 347 16.90 -9.48 15.10
C SER A 347 15.64 -8.63 15.27
N TRP A 348 15.72 -7.35 15.00
CA TRP A 348 14.64 -6.37 15.13
C TRP A 348 13.89 -6.10 13.80
N HIS A 349 14.40 -6.57 12.65
CA HIS A 349 13.71 -6.49 11.37
C HIS A 349 13.03 -7.82 11.06
N ARG A 350 11.71 -7.82 10.92
CA ARG A 350 10.89 -9.02 10.70
C ARG A 350 9.92 -8.76 9.57
N HIS A 351 9.58 -9.84 8.86
CA HIS A 351 8.57 -9.85 7.81
C HIS A 351 7.35 -10.67 8.24
N GLY A 352 6.16 -10.25 7.83
CA GLY A 352 4.89 -10.94 8.03
C GLY A 352 4.13 -11.15 6.71
N LEU A 353 2.81 -11.19 6.76
CA LEU A 353 1.96 -11.26 5.58
C LEU A 353 1.88 -9.90 4.88
N GLY A 354 2.82 -9.64 3.97
CA GLY A 354 2.94 -8.40 3.20
C GLY A 354 3.31 -7.17 4.02
N VAL A 355 3.87 -7.37 5.20
CA VAL A 355 4.21 -6.31 6.15
C VAL A 355 5.62 -6.48 6.70
N GLU A 356 6.19 -5.39 7.20
CA GLU A 356 7.50 -5.34 7.80
C GLU A 356 7.42 -4.71 9.20
N ARG A 357 8.19 -5.27 10.13
CA ARG A 357 8.33 -4.76 11.50
C ARG A 357 9.77 -4.34 11.74
N PHE A 358 9.95 -3.10 12.19
CA PHE A 358 11.24 -2.49 12.54
C PHE A 358 11.22 -2.10 14.01
N GLY A 359 11.69 -2.99 14.88
CA GLY A 359 11.54 -2.80 16.33
C GLY A 359 10.08 -2.59 16.72
N PRO A 360 9.69 -1.42 17.31
CA PRO A 360 8.31 -1.09 17.63
C PRO A 360 7.49 -0.63 16.40
N LEU A 361 8.13 -0.15 15.33
CA LEU A 361 7.44 0.37 14.15
C LEU A 361 6.94 -0.75 13.26
N LEU A 362 5.66 -0.68 12.89
CA LEU A 362 4.95 -1.61 12.03
C LEU A 362 4.55 -0.89 10.74
N GLY A 363 4.79 -1.49 9.58
CA GLY A 363 4.46 -0.86 8.31
C GLY A 363 5.01 -1.58 7.09
N GLN A 364 5.38 -0.82 6.09
CA GLN A 364 5.96 -1.33 4.86
C GLN A 364 6.85 -0.26 4.20
N SER A 365 7.86 -0.71 3.47
CA SER A 365 8.63 0.11 2.54
C SER A 365 8.28 -0.22 1.09
N GLY A 366 8.37 0.74 0.19
CA GLY A 366 7.93 0.59 -1.18
C GLY A 366 8.94 1.08 -2.21
N GLU A 367 9.01 0.34 -3.33
CA GLU A 367 9.77 0.71 -4.51
C GLU A 367 8.99 0.37 -5.78
N ILE A 368 9.06 1.28 -6.74
CA ILE A 368 8.68 1.08 -8.14
C ILE A 368 9.55 2.06 -8.95
N PRO A 369 9.93 1.77 -10.21
CA PRO A 369 10.69 2.73 -10.99
C PRO A 369 10.09 4.14 -10.94
N GLY A 370 10.89 5.09 -10.49
CA GLY A 370 10.49 6.49 -10.30
C GLY A 370 10.23 6.92 -8.85
N PHE A 371 9.87 6.00 -7.96
CA PHE A 371 9.48 6.35 -6.59
C PHE A 371 9.93 5.30 -5.57
N ILE A 372 10.34 5.78 -4.40
CA ILE A 372 10.52 4.98 -3.20
C ILE A 372 9.77 5.63 -2.04
N SER A 373 9.24 4.82 -1.13
CA SER A 373 8.44 5.30 0.01
C SER A 373 8.58 4.39 1.23
N ALA A 374 8.23 4.91 2.39
CA ALA A 374 8.03 4.13 3.61
C ALA A 374 6.88 4.73 4.42
N ALA A 375 6.06 3.88 5.00
CA ALA A 375 4.94 4.26 5.84
C ALA A 375 4.89 3.31 7.05
N MET A 376 5.11 3.85 8.25
CA MET A 376 5.29 3.09 9.48
C MET A 376 4.60 3.78 10.66
N ALA A 377 4.04 3.00 11.56
CA ALA A 377 3.51 3.50 12.83
C ALA A 377 3.84 2.56 13.98
N ASP A 378 3.99 3.12 15.18
CA ASP A 378 4.02 2.36 16.42
C ASP A 378 2.61 2.39 17.04
N PRO A 379 1.91 1.26 17.13
CA PRO A 379 0.55 1.22 17.65
C PRO A 379 0.46 1.55 19.14
N VAL A 380 1.57 1.50 19.88
CA VAL A 380 1.59 1.77 21.32
C VAL A 380 1.73 3.26 21.61
N SER A 381 2.68 3.92 20.98
CA SER A 381 2.94 5.35 21.19
C SER A 381 2.14 6.26 20.24
N GLY A 382 1.64 5.72 19.13
CA GLY A 382 1.02 6.48 18.05
C GLY A 382 2.01 7.19 17.13
N LEU A 383 3.33 7.04 17.35
CA LEU A 383 4.33 7.57 16.41
C LEU A 383 4.06 7.07 15.01
N THR A 384 3.91 7.99 14.08
CA THR A 384 3.71 7.66 12.65
C THR A 384 4.71 8.42 11.81
N VAL A 385 5.33 7.75 10.84
CA VAL A 385 6.28 8.33 9.89
C VAL A 385 5.94 7.88 8.49
N VAL A 386 5.83 8.84 7.58
CA VAL A 386 5.67 8.59 6.14
C VAL A 386 6.70 9.40 5.39
N VAL A 387 7.35 8.79 4.41
CA VAL A 387 8.30 9.47 3.52
C VAL A 387 8.21 8.92 2.10
N ALA A 388 8.36 9.80 1.12
CA ALA A 388 8.43 9.45 -0.29
C ALA A 388 9.47 10.31 -1.02
N PHE A 389 10.17 9.68 -1.96
CA PHE A 389 11.15 10.32 -2.84
C PHE A 389 10.79 10.02 -4.28
N ASN A 390 11.04 10.98 -5.17
CA ASN A 390 10.73 10.85 -6.58
C ASN A 390 11.93 10.38 -7.44
N ASN A 391 12.83 9.62 -6.83
CA ASN A 391 13.92 8.90 -7.50
C ASN A 391 14.11 7.53 -6.84
N SER A 392 13.97 6.45 -7.62
CA SER A 392 14.05 5.09 -7.09
C SER A 392 15.45 4.47 -7.11
N THR A 393 16.48 5.21 -7.55
CA THR A 393 17.83 4.65 -7.76
C THR A 393 18.46 4.06 -6.50
N SER A 394 18.19 4.65 -5.33
CA SER A 394 18.72 4.17 -4.02
C SER A 394 17.93 3.00 -3.41
N GLY A 395 16.82 2.59 -4.03
CA GLY A 395 16.01 1.48 -3.59
C GLY A 395 15.15 1.75 -2.34
N ARG A 396 14.23 0.84 -2.04
CA ARG A 396 13.29 0.97 -0.91
C ARG A 396 13.97 1.03 0.46
N GLY A 397 15.10 0.37 0.63
CA GLY A 397 15.88 0.39 1.88
C GLY A 397 16.37 1.78 2.27
N PHE A 398 16.56 2.67 1.28
CA PHE A 398 16.87 4.08 1.54
C PHE A 398 15.68 4.80 2.20
N ALA A 399 14.47 4.69 1.65
CA ALA A 399 13.26 5.31 2.22
C ALA A 399 12.96 4.74 3.62
N GLU A 400 13.13 3.44 3.81
CA GLU A 400 13.05 2.77 5.11
C GLU A 400 14.01 3.37 6.13
N ALA A 401 15.29 3.50 5.77
CA ALA A 401 16.31 4.07 6.65
C ALA A 401 15.99 5.53 7.01
N VAL A 402 15.52 6.33 6.04
CA VAL A 402 15.10 7.71 6.32
C VAL A 402 13.91 7.74 7.29
N ALA A 403 12.90 6.89 7.11
CA ALA A 403 11.77 6.81 8.04
C ALA A 403 12.23 6.42 9.46
N ARG A 404 13.16 5.46 9.60
CA ARG A 404 13.76 5.08 10.89
C ARG A 404 14.57 6.24 11.52
N ARG A 405 15.28 7.03 10.73
CA ARG A 405 16.02 8.20 11.22
C ARG A 405 15.06 9.30 11.69
N LEU A 406 14.01 9.61 10.94
CA LEU A 406 12.97 10.55 11.35
C LEU A 406 12.28 10.09 12.64
N ALA A 407 11.98 8.79 12.77
CA ALA A 407 11.45 8.21 13.98
C ALA A 407 12.39 8.36 15.19
N ALA A 408 13.70 8.21 14.98
CA ALA A 408 14.68 8.41 16.06
C ALA A 408 14.74 9.88 16.53
N VAL A 409 14.67 10.84 15.60
CA VAL A 409 14.61 12.28 15.95
C VAL A 409 13.33 12.59 16.72
N ALA A 410 12.17 12.14 16.23
CA ALA A 410 10.89 12.37 16.89
C ALA A 410 10.78 11.65 18.24
N GLY A 411 11.33 10.43 18.33
CA GLY A 411 11.34 9.64 19.55
C GLY A 411 12.16 10.25 20.70
N ALA A 412 13.14 11.08 20.36
CA ALA A 412 13.93 11.83 21.34
C ALA A 412 13.28 13.17 21.75
N ALA A 413 12.16 13.56 21.12
CA ALA A 413 11.48 14.81 21.42
C ALA A 413 10.81 14.75 22.81
N PRO A 414 10.97 15.80 23.65
CA PRO A 414 10.26 15.86 24.92
C PRO A 414 8.75 16.04 24.71
N ALA A 415 7.98 15.69 25.72
CA ALA A 415 6.55 15.99 25.72
C ALA A 415 6.32 17.51 25.64
N SER A 416 5.36 17.93 24.80
CA SER A 416 4.95 19.32 24.63
C SER A 416 3.58 19.64 25.22
N GLY A 417 2.88 18.63 25.75
CA GLY A 417 1.53 18.72 26.30
C GLY A 417 1.31 17.72 27.45
N GLU A 418 0.06 17.33 27.65
CA GLU A 418 -0.34 16.42 28.74
C GLU A 418 0.05 14.95 28.50
N VAL A 419 0.28 14.56 27.24
CA VAL A 419 0.68 13.20 26.90
C VAL A 419 2.18 13.02 27.22
N PRO A 420 2.54 12.08 28.09
CA PRO A 420 3.94 11.85 28.43
C PRO A 420 4.72 11.28 27.26
N ALA A 421 5.99 11.66 27.13
CA ALA A 421 6.87 11.09 26.12
C ALA A 421 7.08 9.57 26.39
N PRO A 422 6.80 8.71 25.40
CA PRO A 422 6.98 7.27 25.54
C PRO A 422 8.45 6.88 25.46
N GLN A 423 8.80 5.71 26.00
CA GLN A 423 10.07 5.06 25.72
C GLN A 423 9.90 4.13 24.50
N LEU A 424 10.32 4.59 23.33
CA LEU A 424 10.12 3.83 22.07
C LEU A 424 11.02 2.59 21.96
N ASN A 425 12.12 2.51 22.74
CA ASN A 425 13.09 1.40 22.68
C ASN A 425 13.52 1.05 21.25
N LEU A 426 13.85 2.08 20.45
CA LEU A 426 14.33 1.89 19.08
C LEU A 426 15.66 1.14 19.10
N PRO A 427 15.82 0.03 18.36
CA PRO A 427 17.05 -0.76 18.35
C PRO A 427 18.17 -0.14 17.50
N TRP A 428 18.05 1.12 17.16
CA TRP A 428 19.04 1.92 16.43
C TRP A 428 19.12 3.33 16.99
N THR A 429 20.22 4.01 16.73
CA THR A 429 20.40 5.44 17.00
C THR A 429 20.28 6.24 15.70
N GLU A 430 20.01 7.55 15.80
CA GLU A 430 19.97 8.45 14.65
C GLU A 430 21.29 8.39 13.84
N ASN A 431 22.45 8.38 14.53
CA ASN A 431 23.76 8.36 13.88
C ASN A 431 24.04 7.05 13.13
N GLN A 432 23.64 5.90 13.68
CA GLN A 432 23.74 4.61 13.00
C GLN A 432 22.97 4.63 11.69
N VAL A 433 21.70 5.07 11.73
CA VAL A 433 20.87 5.13 10.54
C VAL A 433 21.37 6.16 9.52
N ALA A 434 21.92 7.28 9.99
CA ALA A 434 22.56 8.27 9.09
C ALA A 434 23.74 7.65 8.31
N GLY A 435 24.51 6.76 8.95
CA GLY A 435 25.58 5.99 8.28
C GLY A 435 25.02 5.03 7.22
N GLU A 436 23.93 4.30 7.55
CA GLU A 436 23.24 3.40 6.61
C GLU A 436 22.72 4.16 5.38
N ILE A 437 22.07 5.31 5.57
CA ILE A 437 21.57 6.16 4.49
C ILE A 437 22.69 6.58 3.52
N ARG A 438 23.86 7.00 4.07
CA ARG A 438 25.00 7.38 3.23
C ARG A 438 25.59 6.20 2.46
N ALA A 439 25.59 5.00 3.05
CA ALA A 439 26.11 3.80 2.42
C ALA A 439 25.27 3.33 1.20
N VAL A 440 23.97 3.64 1.19
CA VAL A 440 23.04 3.30 0.08
C VAL A 440 22.65 4.52 -0.76
N ALA A 441 23.33 5.64 -0.59
CA ALA A 441 23.11 6.84 -1.38
C ALA A 441 23.36 6.58 -2.87
N VAL A 442 22.65 7.30 -3.73
CA VAL A 442 22.86 7.24 -5.17
C VAL A 442 24.29 7.66 -5.48
N CYS A 443 25.05 6.70 -6.07
CA CYS A 443 26.44 6.93 -6.45
C CYS A 443 27.38 7.36 -5.31
N GLY A 444 27.01 7.05 -4.07
CA GLY A 444 27.73 7.52 -2.86
C GLY A 444 29.15 6.99 -2.63
N SER A 445 29.67 6.09 -3.49
CA SER A 445 31.05 5.62 -3.46
C SER A 445 31.90 6.11 -4.63
N GLN A 446 31.34 6.91 -5.53
CA GLN A 446 32.09 7.53 -6.63
C GLN A 446 32.02 9.05 -6.50
N GLN A 447 32.71 9.62 -5.50
CA GLN A 447 33.19 10.99 -5.65
C GLN A 447 34.24 10.92 -6.77
N PRO A 448 34.14 11.75 -7.82
CA PRO A 448 35.26 11.92 -8.72
C PRO A 448 36.45 12.47 -7.93
N ASP A 449 37.61 11.84 -8.10
CA ASP A 449 38.90 12.33 -7.66
C ASP A 449 39.17 13.77 -8.17
#